data_46420bf96d6c02f0fbde0ad69526c485
#
_entry.id   46420bf96d6c02f0fbde0ad69526c485
#
_cell.length_a   1.000
_cell.length_b   1.000
_cell.length_c   1.000
_cell.angle_alpha   90.00
_cell.angle_beta   90.00
_cell.angle_gamma   90.00
#
_symmetry.space_group_name_H-M   'P 1'
#
loop_
_entity.id
_entity.type
_entity.pdbx_description
1 polymer ?
#
loop_
_entity_poly.entity_id
_entity_poly.type
_entity_poly.pdbx_seq_one_letter_code
_entity_poly.pdbx_strand_id
1 'polypeptide(L)'
;MVEDRRFEIELANELINLANDKQAAGAHPTDIAAAFRHAAANFTAYAYAQGTNERLATKRITKDFRQQLEFYDKRHRGNTPSK
;
A
#
# COMPACT_ATOMS: atom_id res chain seq x y z
N MET A 1 -15.32 -17.85 -7.61
CA MET A 1 -15.20 -17.70 -6.29
C MET A 1 -15.11 -16.28 -5.87
N VAL A 2 -15.67 -16.03 -4.84
CA VAL A 2 -15.74 -14.71 -4.41
C VAL A 2 -14.44 -14.24 -3.89
N GLU A 3 -14.08 -13.08 -4.26
CA GLU A 3 -12.93 -12.50 -3.82
C GLU A 3 -13.07 -12.10 -2.42
N ASP A 4 -12.31 -12.61 -1.57
CA ASP A 4 -12.37 -12.26 -0.18
C ASP A 4 -11.26 -11.29 0.13
N ARG A 5 -11.60 -10.03 0.28
CA ARG A 5 -10.59 -9.02 0.52
C ARG A 5 -10.14 -8.95 1.95
N ARG A 6 -10.65 -9.85 2.79
CA ARG A 6 -10.29 -9.83 4.18
C ARG A 6 -8.80 -10.07 4.38
N PHE A 7 -8.25 -11.03 3.62
CA PHE A 7 -6.82 -11.30 3.73
C PHE A 7 -6.00 -10.07 3.39
N GLU A 8 -6.35 -9.42 2.29
CA GLU A 8 -5.64 -8.24 1.85
C GLU A 8 -5.68 -7.15 2.92
N ILE A 9 -6.86 -6.92 3.50
CA ILE A 9 -7.01 -5.88 4.49
C ILE A 9 -6.28 -6.22 5.77
N GLU A 10 -6.34 -7.48 6.19
CA GLU A 10 -5.67 -7.88 7.41
C GLU A 10 -4.16 -7.77 7.27
N LEU A 11 -3.64 -8.19 6.12
CA LEU A 11 -2.20 -8.07 5.91
C LEU A 11 -1.79 -6.60 5.84
N ALA A 12 -2.59 -5.79 5.16
CA ALA A 12 -2.28 -4.37 5.11
C ALA A 12 -2.24 -3.77 6.50
N ASN A 13 -3.17 -4.18 7.36
CA ASN A 13 -3.16 -3.68 8.74
C ASN A 13 -1.93 -4.12 9.50
N GLU A 14 -1.46 -5.34 9.26
CA GLU A 14 -0.23 -5.79 9.90
C GLU A 14 0.95 -4.94 9.46
N LEU A 15 0.98 -4.60 8.18
CA LEU A 15 2.06 -3.75 7.68
C LEU A 15 2.00 -2.35 8.28
N ILE A 16 0.78 -1.83 8.44
CA ILE A 16 0.62 -0.52 9.06
C ILE A 16 1.05 -0.57 10.53
N ASN A 17 0.74 -1.66 11.23
CA ASN A 17 1.19 -1.79 12.61
C ASN A 17 2.71 -1.81 12.68
N LEU A 18 3.36 -2.49 11.74
CA LEU A 18 4.81 -2.48 11.69
C LEU A 18 5.33 -1.06 11.46
N ALA A 19 4.68 -0.32 10.56
CA ALA A 19 5.08 1.05 10.29
C ALA A 19 4.96 1.91 11.54
N ASN A 20 3.87 1.73 12.28
CA ASN A 20 3.68 2.49 13.52
C ASN A 20 4.76 2.17 14.54
N ASP A 21 5.14 0.90 14.64
CA ASP A 21 6.20 0.52 15.56
C ASP A 21 7.52 1.16 15.16
N LYS A 22 7.81 1.19 13.87
CA LYS A 22 9.05 1.79 13.41
C LYS A 22 9.05 3.29 13.65
N GLN A 23 7.90 3.93 13.44
CA GLN A 23 7.81 5.35 13.70
C GLN A 23 7.99 5.64 15.18
N ALA A 24 7.39 4.83 16.03
CA ALA A 24 7.56 5.01 17.46
C ALA A 24 9.01 4.82 17.88
N ALA A 25 9.75 4.02 17.14
CA ALA A 25 11.17 3.82 17.43
C ALA A 25 12.05 4.90 16.81
N GLY A 26 11.48 5.87 16.14
CA GLY A 26 12.23 7.02 15.65
C GLY A 26 12.38 7.14 14.15
N ALA A 27 11.85 6.19 13.40
CA ALA A 27 11.98 6.28 11.95
C ALA A 27 11.04 7.37 11.42
N HIS A 28 11.50 8.07 10.42
CA HIS A 28 10.69 9.13 9.84
C HIS A 28 9.59 8.55 8.98
N PRO A 29 8.36 9.07 9.08
CA PRO A 29 7.24 8.49 8.32
C PRO A 29 7.47 8.43 6.82
N THR A 30 8.13 9.44 6.25
CA THR A 30 8.33 9.40 4.80
C THR A 30 9.33 8.35 4.39
N ASP A 31 10.28 8.02 5.26
CA ASP A 31 11.21 6.93 4.97
C ASP A 31 10.49 5.59 5.03
N ILE A 32 9.57 5.45 5.98
CA ILE A 32 8.77 4.23 6.06
C ILE A 32 7.91 4.09 4.81
N ALA A 33 7.31 5.19 4.37
CA ALA A 33 6.48 5.16 3.17
C ALA A 33 7.30 4.77 1.95
N ALA A 34 8.52 5.28 1.85
CA ALA A 34 9.38 4.91 0.73
C ALA A 34 9.73 3.43 0.77
N ALA A 35 9.98 2.90 1.95
CA ALA A 35 10.27 1.47 2.09
C ALA A 35 9.07 0.63 1.67
N PHE A 36 7.86 1.06 2.02
CA PHE A 36 6.67 0.34 1.61
C PHE A 36 6.53 0.32 0.10
N ARG A 37 6.76 1.46 -0.55
CA ARG A 37 6.67 1.51 -2.01
C ARG A 37 7.70 0.60 -2.65
N HIS A 38 8.90 0.62 -2.12
CA HIS A 38 9.96 -0.22 -2.65
C HIS A 38 9.59 -1.71 -2.51
N ALA A 39 9.13 -2.09 -1.34
CA ALA A 39 8.74 -3.48 -1.10
C ALA A 39 7.55 -3.87 -1.96
N ALA A 40 6.59 -2.96 -2.11
CA ALA A 40 5.42 -3.27 -2.91
C ALA A 40 5.81 -3.48 -4.38
N ALA A 41 6.69 -2.64 -4.89
CA ALA A 41 7.13 -2.80 -6.27
C ALA A 41 7.84 -4.13 -6.47
N ASN A 42 8.74 -4.45 -5.55
CA ASN A 42 9.49 -5.68 -5.64
C ASN A 42 8.57 -6.89 -5.58
N PHE A 43 7.70 -6.92 -4.59
CA PHE A 43 6.87 -8.10 -4.41
C PHE A 43 5.81 -8.20 -5.50
N THR A 44 5.29 -7.09 -5.98
CA THR A 44 4.32 -7.12 -7.06
C THR A 44 4.95 -7.70 -8.32
N ALA A 45 6.16 -7.26 -8.64
CA ALA A 45 6.84 -7.81 -9.80
C ALA A 45 7.10 -9.30 -9.65
N TYR A 46 7.51 -9.70 -8.46
CA TYR A 46 7.75 -11.10 -8.18
C TYR A 46 6.46 -11.92 -8.34
N ALA A 47 5.37 -11.42 -7.81
CA ALA A 47 4.11 -12.17 -7.85
C ALA A 47 3.64 -12.38 -9.28
N TYR A 48 3.79 -11.37 -10.13
CA TYR A 48 3.36 -11.53 -11.50
C TYR A 48 4.31 -12.40 -12.29
N ALA A 49 5.60 -12.40 -11.95
CA ALA A 49 6.54 -13.25 -12.66
C ALA A 49 6.39 -14.71 -12.30
N GLN A 50 6.00 -14.98 -11.04
CA GLN A 50 6.00 -16.35 -10.54
C GLN A 50 4.61 -16.90 -10.29
N GLY A 51 3.69 -16.06 -9.92
CA GLY A 51 2.44 -16.51 -9.37
C GLY A 51 1.26 -16.50 -10.30
N THR A 52 1.41 -15.99 -11.49
CA THR A 52 0.25 -15.89 -12.36
C THR A 52 0.72 -15.95 -13.80
N ASN A 53 -0.19 -16.26 -14.68
CA ASN A 53 0.09 -16.23 -16.09
C ASN A 53 -0.12 -14.87 -16.71
N GLU A 54 -0.53 -13.90 -15.91
CA GLU A 54 -0.85 -12.60 -16.45
C GLU A 54 0.39 -11.74 -16.58
N ARG A 55 0.36 -10.89 -17.58
CA ARG A 55 1.40 -9.91 -17.71
C ARG A 55 1.25 -8.86 -16.67
N LEU A 56 2.35 -8.31 -16.22
CA LEU A 56 2.35 -7.20 -15.29
C LEU A 56 1.73 -5.98 -15.98
N ALA A 57 0.63 -5.53 -15.47
CA ALA A 57 -0.09 -4.40 -16.05
C ALA A 57 0.26 -3.13 -15.27
N THR A 58 1.42 -2.57 -15.59
CA THR A 58 1.93 -1.45 -14.80
C THR A 58 0.99 -0.27 -14.81
N LYS A 59 0.34 0.01 -15.93
CA LYS A 59 -0.55 1.17 -15.98
C LYS A 59 -1.74 1.00 -15.07
N ARG A 60 -2.30 -0.19 -15.06
CA ARG A 60 -3.45 -0.44 -14.20
C ARG A 60 -3.06 -0.42 -12.74
N ILE A 61 -1.92 -1.04 -12.43
CA ILE A 61 -1.48 -1.10 -11.05
C ILE A 61 -1.16 0.29 -10.51
N THR A 62 -0.50 1.11 -11.33
CA THR A 62 -0.19 2.46 -10.87
C THR A 62 -1.44 3.32 -10.78
N LYS A 63 -2.42 3.08 -11.65
CA LYS A 63 -3.67 3.80 -11.54
C LYS A 63 -4.38 3.43 -10.25
N ASP A 64 -4.42 2.13 -9.94
CA ASP A 64 -5.04 1.68 -8.70
C ASP A 64 -4.34 2.27 -7.49
N PHE A 65 -3.03 2.28 -7.52
CA PHE A 65 -2.28 2.84 -6.41
C PHE A 65 -2.56 4.33 -6.26
N ARG A 66 -2.64 5.04 -7.37
CA ARG A 66 -2.94 6.46 -7.31
C ARG A 66 -4.31 6.71 -6.69
N GLN A 67 -5.30 5.91 -7.07
CA GLN A 67 -6.63 6.06 -6.52
C GLN A 67 -6.64 5.77 -5.03
N GLN A 68 -5.93 4.75 -4.62
CA GLN A 68 -5.82 4.45 -3.20
C GLN A 68 -5.13 5.57 -2.45
N LEU A 69 -4.08 6.09 -3.04
CA LEU A 69 -3.33 7.16 -2.41
C LEU A 69 -4.20 8.39 -2.22
N GLU A 70 -4.98 8.74 -3.25
CA GLU A 70 -5.86 9.89 -3.15
C GLU A 70 -6.95 9.66 -2.11
N PHE A 71 -7.46 8.43 -2.06
CA PHE A 71 -8.48 8.11 -1.08
C PHE A 71 -7.95 8.27 0.34
N TYR A 72 -6.77 7.72 0.61
CA TYR A 72 -6.22 7.79 1.96
C TYR A 72 -5.70 9.18 2.30
N ASP A 73 -5.18 9.90 1.31
CA ASP A 73 -4.77 11.27 1.57
C ASP A 73 -5.97 12.09 2.02
N LYS A 74 -7.09 11.94 1.34
CA LYS A 74 -8.29 12.65 1.71
C LYS A 74 -8.76 12.22 3.08
N ARG A 75 -8.67 10.94 3.37
CA ARG A 75 -9.12 10.44 4.65
C ARG A 75 -8.27 10.98 5.80
N HIS A 76 -6.96 11.04 5.61
CA HIS A 76 -6.08 11.53 6.67
C HIS A 76 -6.15 13.04 6.85
N ARG A 77 -6.47 13.77 5.81
CA ARG A 77 -6.63 15.21 5.93
C ARG A 77 -8.06 15.62 5.91
N GLY A 78 -8.95 14.68 5.67
CA GLY A 78 -10.30 15.03 5.38
C GLY A 78 -11.07 15.57 6.53
N ASN A 79 -10.68 15.22 7.72
CA ASN A 79 -11.35 15.74 8.87
C ASN A 79 -10.81 17.07 9.28
N THR A 80 -9.78 17.54 8.60
CA THR A 80 -9.23 18.81 8.86
C THR A 80 -10.15 19.84 8.31
N PRO A 81 -10.52 20.79 9.05
CA PRO A 81 -11.39 21.82 8.51
C PRO A 81 -10.69 22.43 7.36
N SER A 82 -11.39 22.57 6.32
CA SER A 82 -10.78 23.13 5.20
C SER A 82 -10.46 24.45 5.40
N LYS A 83 -9.55 24.77 4.89
CA LYS A 83 -9.15 26.00 5.05
C LYS A 83 -9.49 26.74 3.98
#